data_7e862b10121fede37b62b378e6606493
#
_entry.id   7e862b10121fede37b62b378e6606493
#
_cell.length_a   1.000
_cell.length_b   1.000
_cell.length_c   1.000
_cell.angle_alpha   90.00
_cell.angle_beta   90.00
_cell.angle_gamma   90.00
#
_symmetry.space_group_name_H-M   'P 1'
#
loop_
_entity.id
_entity.type
_entity.pdbx_description
1 polymer ?
#
loop_
_entity_poly.entity_id
_entity_poly.type
_entity_poly.pdbx_seq_one_letter_code
_entity_poly.pdbx_strand_id
1 'polypeptide(L)'
;MRYLEKKGTDLIVNSISPVRGDYEGDALLHAIEGLAAECRGAGKAAFEHQWVELIHQYVLSFARPHRSDNRLWKLWEKVEQRLDYPWTLAELGEVACVSGEHLRRLCQKSLGRSPMQQLSFLRIQRASQLLHETDEKIETIAKMTGYKNAFHFSNVFVDWVGLRPSEFRR
;
A
#
# COMPACT_ATOMS: atom_id res chain seq x y z
N MET A 1 -7.91 -2.83 10.28
CA MET A 1 -6.97 -3.71 9.58
C MET A 1 -7.80 -4.79 8.89
N ARG A 2 -8.05 -4.68 7.58
CA ARG A 2 -8.77 -5.72 6.82
C ARG A 2 -7.74 -6.55 6.06
N TYR A 3 -7.65 -7.82 6.40
CA TYR A 3 -6.96 -8.80 5.57
C TYR A 3 -7.88 -9.14 4.39
N LEU A 4 -7.46 -8.83 3.17
CA LEU A 4 -8.14 -9.32 1.98
C LEU A 4 -7.48 -10.65 1.59
N GLU A 5 -8.15 -11.75 1.91
CA GLU A 5 -7.84 -13.05 1.34
C GLU A 5 -8.17 -13.04 -0.16
N LYS A 6 -7.14 -12.86 -0.97
CA LYS A 6 -7.10 -13.44 -2.32
C LYS A 6 -5.88 -14.33 -2.38
N LYS A 7 -6.00 -15.46 -3.07
CA LYS A 7 -4.91 -16.42 -3.30
C LYS A 7 -3.58 -15.71 -3.57
N GLY A 8 -2.69 -15.70 -2.58
CA GLY A 8 -1.50 -14.88 -2.51
C GLY A 8 -1.74 -13.76 -1.48
N THR A 9 -1.22 -13.92 -0.28
CA THR A 9 -1.35 -12.98 0.83
C THR A 9 -0.69 -11.66 0.50
N ASP A 10 -1.48 -10.69 0.05
CA ASP A 10 -1.03 -9.31 -0.13
C ASP A 10 -0.99 -8.61 1.24
N LEU A 11 0.15 -8.64 1.88
CA LEU A 11 0.38 -7.91 3.12
C LEU A 11 0.70 -6.46 2.78
N ILE A 12 -0.25 -5.56 2.99
CA ILE A 12 -0.02 -4.11 2.85
C ILE A 12 0.61 -3.61 4.14
N VAL A 13 1.92 -3.35 4.12
CA VAL A 13 2.65 -2.88 5.31
C VAL A 13 2.48 -1.37 5.49
N ASN A 14 2.43 -0.60 4.40
CA ASN A 14 2.06 0.83 4.37
C ASN A 14 1.70 1.26 2.93
N SER A 15 1.29 2.52 2.76
CA SER A 15 0.89 3.10 1.46
C SER A 15 1.99 3.10 0.40
N ILE A 16 3.24 3.07 0.81
CA ILE A 16 4.43 3.19 -0.04
C ILE A 16 5.07 1.82 -0.30
N SER A 17 4.79 0.83 0.55
CA SER A 17 5.39 -0.50 0.42
C SER A 17 4.90 -1.20 -0.85
N PRO A 18 5.80 -1.64 -1.72
CA PRO A 18 5.42 -2.47 -2.86
C PRO A 18 4.82 -3.78 -2.34
N VAL A 19 3.66 -4.14 -2.87
CA VAL A 19 3.06 -5.46 -2.64
C VAL A 19 3.93 -6.48 -3.35
N ARG A 20 4.52 -7.42 -2.60
CA ARG A 20 5.27 -8.54 -3.18
C ARG A 20 4.29 -9.67 -3.49
N GLY A 21 4.00 -9.87 -4.78
CA GLY A 21 3.21 -11.01 -5.24
C GLY A 21 3.97 -12.35 -5.24
N ASP A 22 5.27 -12.32 -4.95
CA ASP A 22 6.19 -13.46 -4.96
C ASP A 22 6.64 -13.92 -3.57
N TYR A 23 6.01 -13.42 -2.49
CA TYR A 23 6.33 -13.80 -1.13
C TYR A 23 5.62 -15.11 -0.75
N GLU A 24 6.42 -16.16 -0.53
CA GLU A 24 5.94 -17.38 0.10
C GLU A 24 5.77 -17.14 1.61
N GLY A 25 4.54 -16.81 2.03
CA GLY A 25 4.20 -16.45 3.40
C GLY A 25 4.18 -17.61 4.40
N ASP A 26 4.29 -18.84 3.93
CA ASP A 26 4.12 -20.04 4.73
C ASP A 26 5.11 -20.11 5.90
N ALA A 27 6.36 -19.74 5.68
CA ALA A 27 7.38 -19.75 6.73
C ALA A 27 7.09 -18.72 7.84
N LEU A 28 6.59 -17.53 7.52
CA LEU A 28 6.17 -16.54 8.52
C LEU A 28 4.91 -17.02 9.26
N LEU A 29 3.96 -17.61 8.54
CA LEU A 29 2.75 -18.18 9.15
C LEU A 29 3.10 -19.25 10.17
N HIS A 30 3.94 -20.21 9.80
CA HIS A 30 4.42 -21.26 10.71
C HIS A 30 5.17 -20.70 11.93
N ALA A 31 5.96 -19.62 11.76
CA ALA A 31 6.63 -18.98 12.88
C ALA A 31 5.61 -18.32 13.85
N ILE A 32 4.56 -17.70 13.33
CA ILE A 32 3.47 -17.12 14.14
C ILE A 32 2.68 -18.21 14.85
N GLU A 33 2.35 -19.30 14.17
CA GLU A 33 1.65 -20.46 14.75
C GLU A 33 2.49 -21.12 15.84
N GLY A 34 3.82 -21.25 15.63
CA GLY A 34 4.77 -21.76 16.62
C GLY A 34 4.80 -20.91 17.88
N LEU A 35 4.90 -19.59 17.76
CA LEU A 35 4.80 -18.66 18.91
C LEU A 35 3.45 -18.81 19.63
N ALA A 36 2.37 -18.85 18.89
CA ALA A 36 1.03 -18.99 19.48
C ALA A 36 0.84 -20.32 20.20
N ALA A 37 1.46 -21.40 19.72
CA ALA A 37 1.46 -22.69 20.39
C ALA A 37 2.28 -22.66 21.70
N GLU A 38 3.46 -22.04 21.69
CA GLU A 38 4.29 -21.87 22.89
C GLU A 38 3.58 -21.04 23.96
N CYS A 39 2.96 -19.91 23.58
CA CYS A 39 2.21 -19.06 24.51
C CYS A 39 0.96 -19.76 25.11
N ARG A 40 0.37 -20.73 24.42
CA ARG A 40 -0.76 -21.52 24.94
C ARG A 40 -0.31 -22.69 25.79
N GLY A 41 0.96 -23.07 25.70
CA GLY A 41 1.55 -24.18 26.43
C GLY A 41 2.20 -23.77 27.75
N ALA A 42 3.29 -24.46 28.13
CA ALA A 42 4.06 -24.18 29.34
C ALA A 42 4.88 -22.87 29.30
N GLY A 43 4.89 -22.18 28.18
CA GLY A 43 5.48 -20.88 27.94
C GLY A 43 6.91 -20.70 28.50
N LYS A 44 7.92 -21.33 27.88
CA LYS A 44 9.30 -21.04 28.25
C LYS A 44 9.77 -19.76 27.62
N ALA A 45 10.02 -18.72 28.41
CA ALA A 45 10.41 -17.39 27.94
C ALA A 45 11.60 -17.41 26.91
N ALA A 46 12.50 -18.39 27.04
CA ALA A 46 13.61 -18.56 26.08
C ALA A 46 13.11 -18.98 24.69
N PHE A 47 12.09 -19.85 24.60
CA PHE A 47 11.53 -20.29 23.32
C PHE A 47 10.63 -19.20 22.71
N GLU A 48 9.83 -18.52 23.54
CA GLU A 48 9.04 -17.36 23.09
C GLU A 48 9.95 -16.31 22.46
N HIS A 49 11.08 -15.99 23.10
CA HIS A 49 12.06 -15.04 22.56
C HIS A 49 12.62 -15.48 21.19
N GLN A 50 12.94 -16.75 21.03
CA GLN A 50 13.45 -17.29 19.76
C GLN A 50 12.39 -17.18 18.64
N TRP A 51 11.13 -17.46 18.93
CA TRP A 51 10.03 -17.29 17.97
C TRP A 51 9.84 -15.84 17.58
N VAL A 52 9.87 -14.93 18.55
CA VAL A 52 9.77 -13.48 18.30
C VAL A 52 10.92 -13.01 17.42
N GLU A 53 12.15 -13.45 17.70
CA GLU A 53 13.31 -13.09 16.88
C GLU A 53 13.19 -13.64 15.45
N LEU A 54 12.72 -14.88 15.29
CA LEU A 54 12.48 -15.47 13.98
C LEU A 54 11.42 -14.70 13.18
N ILE A 55 10.30 -14.37 13.82
CA ILE A 55 9.25 -13.53 13.22
C ILE A 55 9.82 -12.17 12.83
N HIS A 56 10.62 -11.56 13.70
CA HIS A 56 11.28 -10.29 13.43
C HIS A 56 12.21 -10.37 12.20
N GLN A 57 12.99 -11.45 12.06
CA GLN A 57 13.84 -11.67 10.89
C GLN A 57 13.01 -11.85 9.61
N TYR A 58 11.88 -12.57 9.66
CA TYR A 58 10.97 -12.67 8.52
C TYR A 58 10.36 -11.30 8.18
N VAL A 59 9.91 -10.54 9.16
CA VAL A 59 9.39 -9.18 8.97
C VAL A 59 10.45 -8.25 8.39
N LEU A 60 11.69 -8.31 8.87
CA LEU A 60 12.80 -7.53 8.31
C LEU A 60 13.15 -7.96 6.88
N SER A 61 13.13 -9.26 6.57
CA SER A 61 13.36 -9.74 5.20
C SER A 61 12.28 -9.28 4.24
N PHE A 62 11.07 -9.15 4.75
CA PHE A 62 9.90 -8.65 4.08
C PHE A 62 9.91 -7.12 3.94
N ALA A 63 10.25 -6.42 5.03
CA ALA A 63 10.32 -4.96 5.09
C ALA A 63 11.61 -4.39 4.48
N ARG A 64 12.66 -5.20 4.31
CA ARG A 64 13.83 -4.75 3.55
C ARG A 64 13.36 -4.48 2.13
N PRO A 65 13.46 -3.24 1.62
CA PRO A 65 13.19 -2.98 0.23
C PRO A 65 14.16 -3.87 -0.56
N HIS A 66 13.62 -4.93 -1.13
CA HIS A 66 14.35 -5.75 -2.10
C HIS A 66 14.78 -4.75 -3.15
N ARG A 67 16.06 -4.38 -3.24
CA ARG A 67 16.66 -3.41 -4.18
C ARG A 67 15.62 -2.80 -5.15
N SER A 68 14.46 -2.39 -4.58
CA SER A 68 13.48 -1.60 -5.30
C SER A 68 14.26 -0.35 -5.67
N ASP A 69 14.28 -0.04 -6.92
CA ASP A 69 14.98 1.09 -7.47
C ASP A 69 14.65 2.30 -6.57
N ASN A 70 15.66 2.79 -5.82
CA ASN A 70 15.50 3.86 -4.83
C ASN A 70 14.79 5.10 -5.43
N ARG A 71 14.75 5.17 -6.77
CA ARG A 71 14.06 6.17 -7.56
C ARG A 71 12.54 6.05 -7.45
N LEU A 72 11.97 4.83 -7.43
CA LEU A 72 10.54 4.62 -7.24
C LEU A 72 10.09 5.04 -5.85
N TRP A 73 10.86 4.67 -4.83
CA TRP A 73 10.58 5.09 -3.46
C TRP A 73 10.50 6.62 -3.34
N LYS A 74 11.57 7.32 -3.77
CA LYS A 74 11.65 8.78 -3.73
C LYS A 74 10.54 9.45 -4.55
N LEU A 75 10.19 8.86 -5.70
CA LEU A 75 9.08 9.34 -6.51
C LEU A 75 7.78 9.32 -5.72
N TRP A 76 7.40 8.17 -5.16
CA TRP A 76 6.10 8.03 -4.52
C TRP A 76 6.02 8.80 -3.21
N GLU A 77 7.10 8.89 -2.44
CA GLU A 77 7.20 9.78 -1.28
C GLU A 77 6.90 11.25 -1.65
N LYS A 78 7.48 11.73 -2.75
CA LYS A 78 7.23 13.10 -3.24
C LYS A 78 5.79 13.27 -3.74
N VAL A 79 5.23 12.28 -4.40
CA VAL A 79 3.85 12.30 -4.90
C VAL A 79 2.85 12.33 -3.74
N GLU A 80 3.08 11.57 -2.68
CA GLU A 80 2.22 11.54 -1.48
C GLU A 80 2.13 12.89 -0.78
N GLN A 81 3.20 13.68 -0.80
CA GLN A 81 3.21 15.03 -0.22
C GLN A 81 2.30 16.01 -0.99
N ARG A 82 1.95 15.71 -2.26
CA ARG A 82 1.18 16.57 -3.14
C ARG A 82 0.22 15.77 -4.01
N LEU A 83 -0.68 15.02 -3.40
CA LEU A 83 -1.69 14.20 -4.12
C LEU A 83 -2.71 15.05 -4.89
N ASP A 84 -2.95 16.29 -4.44
CA ASP A 84 -3.81 17.27 -5.10
C ASP A 84 -3.24 17.77 -6.45
N TYR A 85 -1.92 17.70 -6.63
CA TYR A 85 -1.26 18.14 -7.85
C TYR A 85 -1.66 17.27 -9.06
N PRO A 86 -1.90 17.87 -10.25
CA PRO A 86 -2.33 17.13 -11.44
C PRO A 86 -1.16 16.43 -12.14
N TRP A 87 -0.54 15.48 -11.46
CA TRP A 87 0.61 14.72 -11.96
C TRP A 87 0.35 14.10 -13.33
N THR A 88 1.27 14.32 -14.25
CA THR A 88 1.33 13.65 -15.55
C THR A 88 2.39 12.56 -15.55
N LEU A 89 2.29 11.62 -16.49
CA LEU A 89 3.31 10.58 -16.64
C LEU A 89 4.71 11.15 -16.93
N ALA A 90 4.77 12.26 -17.67
CA ALA A 90 6.04 12.94 -17.99
C ALA A 90 6.69 13.48 -16.71
N GLU A 91 5.94 14.23 -15.89
CA GLU A 91 6.44 14.77 -14.62
C GLU A 91 6.85 13.66 -13.62
N LEU A 92 6.08 12.57 -13.54
CA LEU A 92 6.48 11.41 -12.73
C LEU A 92 7.80 10.81 -13.22
N GLY A 93 7.99 10.74 -14.56
CA GLY A 93 9.25 10.28 -15.16
C GLY A 93 10.42 11.22 -14.84
N GLU A 94 10.21 12.53 -14.92
CA GLU A 94 11.22 13.54 -14.56
C GLU A 94 11.64 13.41 -13.09
N VAL A 95 10.69 13.28 -12.16
CA VAL A 95 10.99 13.10 -10.73
C VAL A 95 11.78 11.81 -10.48
N ALA A 96 11.45 10.73 -11.19
CA ALA A 96 12.18 9.46 -11.10
C ALA A 96 13.48 9.44 -11.94
N CYS A 97 13.80 10.50 -12.67
CA CYS A 97 14.95 10.56 -13.60
C CYS A 97 14.94 9.43 -14.63
N VAL A 98 13.77 9.08 -15.19
CA VAL A 98 13.60 8.05 -16.21
C VAL A 98 12.55 8.48 -17.25
N SER A 99 12.57 7.87 -18.44
CA SER A 99 11.50 8.06 -19.41
C SER A 99 10.17 7.49 -18.91
N GLY A 100 9.04 8.03 -19.37
CA GLY A 100 7.71 7.54 -19.00
C GLY A 100 7.52 6.05 -19.32
N GLU A 101 8.10 5.54 -20.41
CA GLU A 101 8.04 4.12 -20.76
C GLU A 101 8.87 3.25 -19.78
N HIS A 102 10.06 3.73 -19.41
CA HIS A 102 10.85 3.04 -18.41
C HIS A 102 10.15 3.03 -17.04
N LEU A 103 9.52 4.16 -16.66
CA LEU A 103 8.73 4.24 -15.43
C LEU A 103 7.56 3.25 -15.43
N ARG A 104 6.84 3.09 -16.57
CA ARG A 104 5.77 2.09 -16.69
C ARG A 104 6.28 0.68 -16.41
N ARG A 105 7.42 0.30 -17.02
CA ARG A 105 8.03 -1.03 -16.81
C ARG A 105 8.48 -1.24 -15.36
N LEU A 106 9.09 -0.22 -14.74
CA LEU A 106 9.50 -0.28 -13.34
C LEU A 106 8.29 -0.44 -12.42
N CYS A 107 7.24 0.36 -12.59
CA CYS A 107 6.03 0.27 -11.78
C CYS A 107 5.32 -1.07 -11.98
N GLN A 108 5.19 -1.53 -13.22
CA GLN A 108 4.56 -2.82 -13.49
C GLN A 108 5.32 -3.97 -12.82
N LYS A 109 6.67 -3.94 -12.90
CA LYS A 109 7.52 -4.98 -12.28
C LYS A 109 7.49 -4.94 -10.75
N SER A 110 7.50 -3.73 -10.15
CA SER A 110 7.66 -3.57 -8.69
C SER A 110 6.33 -3.48 -7.95
N LEU A 111 5.26 -2.99 -8.60
CA LEU A 111 3.97 -2.68 -7.97
C LEU A 111 2.80 -3.45 -8.60
N GLY A 112 3.03 -4.16 -9.72
CA GLY A 112 1.98 -4.84 -10.46
C GLY A 112 0.98 -3.92 -11.17
N ARG A 113 1.26 -2.60 -11.25
CA ARG A 113 0.35 -1.59 -11.80
C ARG A 113 1.09 -0.46 -12.50
N SER A 114 0.39 0.27 -13.38
CA SER A 114 0.97 1.44 -14.07
C SER A 114 1.18 2.62 -13.12
N PRO A 115 2.04 3.62 -13.48
CA PRO A 115 2.26 4.81 -12.66
C PRO A 115 0.97 5.58 -12.36
N MET A 116 0.07 5.74 -13.33
CA MET A 116 -1.19 6.45 -13.13
C MET A 116 -2.17 5.66 -12.26
N GLN A 117 -2.16 4.33 -12.34
CA GLN A 117 -2.93 3.48 -11.42
C GLN A 117 -2.38 3.58 -10.00
N GLN A 118 -1.06 3.64 -9.83
CA GLN A 118 -0.46 3.85 -8.51
C GLN A 118 -0.85 5.22 -7.93
N LEU A 119 -0.82 6.28 -8.72
CA LEU A 119 -1.30 7.60 -8.30
C LEU A 119 -2.77 7.55 -7.87
N SER A 120 -3.64 6.91 -8.66
CA SER A 120 -5.06 6.74 -8.30
C SER A 120 -5.22 5.95 -7.00
N PHE A 121 -4.46 4.89 -6.81
CA PHE A 121 -4.45 4.10 -5.59
C PHE A 121 -4.10 4.96 -4.35
N LEU A 122 -3.02 5.74 -4.40
CA LEU A 122 -2.60 6.62 -3.30
C LEU A 122 -3.65 7.69 -2.99
N ARG A 123 -4.27 8.27 -4.02
CA ARG A 123 -5.35 9.25 -3.88
C ARG A 123 -6.58 8.65 -3.19
N ILE A 124 -6.99 7.46 -3.60
CA ILE A 124 -8.14 6.76 -3.01
C ILE A 124 -7.83 6.33 -1.58
N GLN A 125 -6.61 5.87 -1.30
CA GLN A 125 -6.17 5.58 0.07
C GLN A 125 -6.29 6.81 0.98
N ARG A 126 -5.77 7.97 0.53
CA ARG A 126 -5.88 9.22 1.29
C ARG A 126 -7.33 9.67 1.45
N ALA A 127 -8.15 9.52 0.40
CA ALA A 127 -9.57 9.81 0.47
C ALA A 127 -10.29 8.92 1.49
N SER A 128 -9.99 7.63 1.54
CA SER A 128 -10.55 6.70 2.53
C SER A 128 -10.21 7.10 3.96
N GLN A 129 -8.98 7.54 4.21
CA GLN A 129 -8.58 8.08 5.52
C GLN A 129 -9.39 9.34 5.88
N LEU A 130 -9.46 10.32 4.97
CA LEU A 130 -10.21 11.56 5.20
C LEU A 130 -11.71 11.31 5.42
N LEU A 131 -12.30 10.36 4.69
CA LEU A 131 -13.69 9.95 4.89
C LEU A 131 -13.94 9.34 6.27
N HIS A 132 -12.94 8.67 6.83
CA HIS A 132 -13.04 8.06 8.16
C HIS A 132 -12.71 9.02 9.30
N GLU A 133 -11.77 9.94 9.08
CA GLU A 133 -11.22 10.83 10.12
C GLU A 133 -11.94 12.18 10.19
N THR A 134 -12.69 12.58 9.15
CA THR A 134 -13.28 13.93 9.05
C THR A 134 -14.72 13.91 8.55
N ASP A 135 -15.47 14.98 8.86
CA ASP A 135 -16.81 15.23 8.33
C ASP A 135 -16.81 16.12 7.07
N GLU A 136 -15.65 16.25 6.41
CA GLU A 136 -15.51 17.06 5.20
C GLU A 136 -16.43 16.57 4.08
N LYS A 137 -16.96 17.52 3.31
CA LYS A 137 -17.82 17.18 2.16
C LYS A 137 -17.06 16.32 1.14
N ILE A 138 -17.76 15.40 0.49
CA ILE A 138 -17.17 14.51 -0.54
C ILE A 138 -16.49 15.32 -1.64
N GLU A 139 -17.07 16.48 -2.02
CA GLU A 139 -16.50 17.39 -3.01
C GLU A 139 -15.17 17.99 -2.53
N THR A 140 -15.06 18.30 -1.24
CA THR A 140 -13.84 18.81 -0.62
C THR A 140 -12.76 17.73 -0.63
N ILE A 141 -13.09 16.53 -0.19
CA ILE A 141 -12.16 15.38 -0.19
C ILE A 141 -11.69 15.05 -1.62
N ALA A 142 -12.60 15.07 -2.61
CA ALA A 142 -12.24 14.89 -4.00
C ALA A 142 -11.16 15.91 -4.43
N LYS A 143 -11.34 17.18 -4.13
CA LYS A 143 -10.36 18.24 -4.45
C LYS A 143 -9.03 18.04 -3.71
N MET A 144 -9.06 17.77 -2.40
CA MET A 144 -7.87 17.52 -1.58
C MET A 144 -7.03 16.33 -2.10
N THR A 145 -7.69 15.38 -2.75
CA THR A 145 -7.04 14.19 -3.32
C THR A 145 -6.81 14.28 -4.83
N GLY A 146 -6.91 15.50 -5.41
CA GLY A 146 -6.53 15.78 -6.79
C GLY A 146 -7.57 15.41 -7.85
N TYR A 147 -8.84 15.27 -7.47
CA TYR A 147 -9.95 15.09 -8.40
C TYR A 147 -10.69 16.42 -8.61
N LYS A 148 -10.74 16.88 -9.84
CA LYS A 148 -11.46 18.13 -10.20
C LYS A 148 -12.98 18.00 -10.13
N ASN A 149 -13.49 16.78 -10.22
CA ASN A 149 -14.92 16.47 -10.31
C ASN A 149 -15.26 15.36 -9.33
N ALA A 150 -16.20 15.64 -8.41
CA ALA A 150 -16.67 14.70 -7.40
C ALA A 150 -17.37 13.45 -7.99
N PHE A 151 -18.00 13.59 -9.15
CA PHE A 151 -18.61 12.45 -9.84
C PHE A 151 -17.54 11.48 -10.35
N HIS A 152 -16.49 11.99 -11.01
CA HIS A 152 -15.36 11.17 -11.44
C HIS A 152 -14.64 10.52 -10.24
N PHE A 153 -14.43 11.28 -9.17
CA PHE A 153 -13.88 10.77 -7.91
C PHE A 153 -14.71 9.59 -7.39
N SER A 154 -16.05 9.74 -7.31
CA SER A 154 -16.93 8.71 -6.78
C SER A 154 -16.87 7.41 -7.60
N ASN A 155 -16.79 7.52 -8.93
CA ASN A 155 -16.64 6.35 -9.80
C ASN A 155 -15.30 5.64 -9.56
N VAL A 156 -14.20 6.38 -9.56
CA VAL A 156 -12.87 5.82 -9.28
C VAL A 156 -12.82 5.21 -7.88
N PHE A 157 -13.45 5.84 -6.90
CA PHE A 157 -13.53 5.29 -5.54
C PHE A 157 -14.26 3.95 -5.49
N VAL A 158 -15.39 3.83 -6.20
CA VAL A 158 -16.14 2.56 -6.33
C VAL A 158 -15.29 1.49 -7.02
N ASP A 159 -14.57 1.85 -8.08
CA ASP A 159 -13.69 0.90 -8.79
C ASP A 159 -12.60 0.29 -7.89
N TRP A 160 -12.09 1.07 -6.93
CA TRP A 160 -11.03 0.63 -6.02
C TRP A 160 -11.53 0.00 -4.71
N VAL A 161 -12.64 0.51 -4.17
CA VAL A 161 -13.13 0.17 -2.81
C VAL A 161 -14.37 -0.74 -2.86
N GLY A 162 -15.11 -0.69 -3.98
CA GLY A 162 -16.36 -1.45 -4.15
C GLY A 162 -17.59 -0.78 -3.50
N LEU A 163 -17.43 0.37 -2.83
CA LEU A 163 -18.50 1.14 -2.17
C LEU A 163 -18.44 2.60 -2.60
N ARG A 164 -19.57 3.29 -2.55
CA ARG A 164 -19.59 4.74 -2.75
C ARG A 164 -18.95 5.46 -1.57
N PRO A 165 -18.29 6.63 -1.76
CA PRO A 165 -17.72 7.41 -0.66
C PRO A 165 -18.66 7.70 0.49
N SER A 166 -19.96 7.97 0.19
CA SER A 166 -21.01 8.21 1.18
C SER A 166 -21.38 6.95 1.99
N GLU A 167 -21.28 5.78 1.39
CA GLU A 167 -21.53 4.49 2.05
C GLU A 167 -20.33 4.06 2.88
N PHE A 168 -19.12 4.38 2.42
CA PHE A 168 -17.87 4.07 3.11
C PHE A 168 -17.70 4.86 4.41
N ARG A 169 -18.21 6.10 4.47
CA ARG A 169 -18.13 6.97 5.65
C ARG A 169 -18.98 6.49 6.83
N ARG A 170 -19.99 5.65 6.63
CA ARG A 170 -20.95 5.16 7.66
C ARG A 170 -20.35 4.19 8.65
#